data_6b740f904602037067bf2977768cb613
#
_entry.id   6b740f904602037067bf2977768cb613
#
_cell.length_a   1.000
_cell.length_b   1.000
_cell.length_c   1.000
_cell.angle_alpha   90.00
_cell.angle_beta   90.00
_cell.angle_gamma   90.00
#
_symmetry.space_group_name_H-M   'P 1'
#
loop_
_entity.id
_entity.type
_entity.pdbx_description
1 polymer ?
#
loop_
_entity_poly.entity_id
_entity_poly.type
_entity_poly.pdbx_seq_one_letter_code
_entity_poly.pdbx_strand_id
1 'polypeptide(L)'
;MALSALLELSEKEYDAFASVHPYANFLNSIYSGRKFALRGWDVHYVGICRDGEMAAATLLVSVKLHGSYRYFYAPRGFLLDYADHELPQAMCQGVKQFAKERNGLYLKIDPYVTYQEHDQDGKVVEDGFCNQKIVDDLQSCGFAHQGFTRGYDMANQCRWMSVLDLRNKDEETLFQRFDAQTRWAIRRAQRNQIKLTQAGPEKL
;
A
#
# COMPACT_ATOMS: atom_id res chain seq x y z
N MET A 1 -1.38 -21.07 18.75
CA MET A 1 -0.74 -21.01 17.42
C MET A 1 0.45 -20.07 17.53
N ALA A 2 1.66 -20.52 17.18
CA ALA A 2 2.88 -19.74 17.42
C ALA A 2 3.21 -18.85 16.22
N LEU A 3 3.45 -17.55 16.49
CA LEU A 3 4.01 -16.64 15.52
C LEU A 3 5.54 -16.77 15.47
N SER A 4 6.13 -16.73 14.28
CA SER A 4 7.58 -16.64 14.13
C SER A 4 8.09 -15.24 14.51
N ALA A 5 9.40 -15.13 14.71
CA ALA A 5 10.06 -13.82 14.60
C ALA A 5 9.88 -13.26 13.18
N LEU A 6 10.19 -11.96 13.00
CA LEU A 6 10.24 -11.37 11.67
C LEU A 6 11.33 -12.04 10.84
N LEU A 7 10.98 -12.47 9.63
CA LEU A 7 11.87 -13.15 8.67
C LEU A 7 12.16 -12.20 7.51
N GLU A 8 13.37 -12.24 6.98
CA GLU A 8 13.66 -11.67 5.66
C GLU A 8 13.22 -12.69 4.60
N LEU A 9 12.51 -12.22 3.59
CA LEU A 9 11.92 -13.02 2.52
C LEU A 9 12.66 -12.76 1.20
N SER A 10 12.72 -13.77 0.37
CA SER A 10 13.03 -13.56 -1.05
C SER A 10 11.90 -12.80 -1.75
N GLU A 11 12.20 -12.14 -2.86
CA GLU A 11 11.20 -11.47 -3.69
C GLU A 11 10.08 -12.43 -4.11
N LYS A 12 10.42 -13.70 -4.40
CA LYS A 12 9.46 -14.73 -4.80
C LYS A 12 8.49 -15.11 -3.67
N GLU A 13 9.01 -15.30 -2.45
CA GLU A 13 8.20 -15.62 -1.28
C GLU A 13 7.26 -14.47 -0.94
N TYR A 14 7.76 -13.24 -0.98
CA TYR A 14 6.96 -12.06 -0.78
C TYR A 14 5.86 -11.92 -1.83
N ASP A 15 6.18 -12.04 -3.12
CA ASP A 15 5.23 -11.89 -4.22
C ASP A 15 4.13 -12.95 -4.18
N ALA A 16 4.47 -14.18 -3.82
CA ALA A 16 3.50 -15.27 -3.67
C ALA A 16 2.41 -14.94 -2.63
N PHE A 17 2.76 -14.24 -1.56
CA PHE A 17 1.82 -13.79 -0.53
C PHE A 17 1.16 -12.45 -0.90
N ALA A 18 1.97 -11.46 -1.31
CA ALA A 18 1.50 -10.10 -1.50
C ALA A 18 0.53 -9.96 -2.68
N SER A 19 0.75 -10.70 -3.78
CA SER A 19 -0.06 -10.56 -5.01
C SER A 19 -1.52 -11.03 -4.83
N VAL A 20 -1.79 -11.89 -3.87
CA VAL A 20 -3.14 -12.45 -3.61
C VAL A 20 -3.79 -11.87 -2.34
N HIS A 21 -3.06 -11.05 -1.59
CA HIS A 21 -3.55 -10.48 -0.34
C HIS A 21 -4.67 -9.44 -0.59
N PRO A 22 -5.74 -9.38 0.23
CA PRO A 22 -6.83 -8.41 0.06
C PRO A 22 -6.39 -6.95 0.02
N TYR A 23 -5.31 -6.60 0.71
CA TYR A 23 -4.71 -5.27 0.71
C TYR A 23 -3.56 -5.12 -0.32
N ALA A 24 -3.49 -6.03 -1.30
CA ALA A 24 -2.54 -5.91 -2.41
C ALA A 24 -2.74 -4.56 -3.12
N ASN A 25 -1.63 -3.87 -3.35
CA ASN A 25 -1.62 -2.58 -4.03
C ASN A 25 -0.35 -2.47 -4.88
N PHE A 26 -0.43 -1.75 -5.97
CA PHE A 26 0.73 -1.49 -6.82
C PHE A 26 1.94 -0.98 -6.02
N LEU A 27 1.72 -0.12 -5.00
CA LEU A 27 2.80 0.49 -4.22
C LEU A 27 3.50 -0.49 -3.25
N ASN A 28 2.84 -1.58 -2.86
CA ASN A 28 3.45 -2.64 -2.06
C ASN A 28 3.83 -3.88 -2.88
N SER A 29 3.86 -3.77 -4.21
CA SER A 29 4.29 -4.86 -5.10
C SER A 29 5.81 -4.96 -5.23
N ILE A 30 6.30 -6.09 -5.74
CA ILE A 30 7.72 -6.27 -6.09
C ILE A 30 8.19 -5.26 -7.13
N TYR A 31 7.31 -4.83 -8.04
CA TYR A 31 7.63 -3.81 -9.05
C TYR A 31 7.91 -2.45 -8.41
N SER A 32 7.18 -2.11 -7.34
CA SER A 32 7.46 -0.91 -6.56
C SER A 32 8.80 -1.04 -5.82
N GLY A 33 9.11 -2.20 -5.27
CA GLY A 33 10.42 -2.49 -4.67
C GLY A 33 11.55 -2.26 -5.67
N ARG A 34 11.47 -2.84 -6.86
CA ARG A 34 12.44 -2.65 -7.95
C ARG A 34 12.58 -1.17 -8.34
N LYS A 35 11.46 -0.42 -8.41
CA LYS A 35 11.49 1.03 -8.66
C LYS A 35 12.23 1.80 -7.56
N PHE A 36 12.06 1.43 -6.30
CA PHE A 36 12.81 2.03 -5.19
C PHE A 36 14.30 1.71 -5.29
N ALA A 37 14.67 0.45 -5.61
CA ALA A 37 16.06 0.04 -5.83
C ALA A 37 16.73 0.87 -6.94
N LEU A 38 16.07 1.10 -8.07
CA LEU A 38 16.57 1.96 -9.16
C LEU A 38 16.79 3.42 -8.73
N ARG A 39 16.16 3.87 -7.65
CA ARG A 39 16.34 5.20 -7.05
C ARG A 39 17.36 5.21 -5.92
N GLY A 40 18.10 4.12 -5.73
CA GLY A 40 19.15 4.01 -4.71
C GLY A 40 18.63 3.76 -3.28
N TRP A 41 17.40 3.28 -3.13
CA TRP A 41 16.89 2.82 -1.85
C TRP A 41 17.24 1.36 -1.63
N ASP A 42 17.54 0.99 -0.39
CA ASP A 42 17.60 -0.43 -0.03
C ASP A 42 16.19 -0.99 0.12
N VAL A 43 16.00 -2.19 -0.39
CA VAL A 43 14.71 -2.87 -0.45
C VAL A 43 14.78 -4.15 0.37
N HIS A 44 13.81 -4.33 1.25
CA HIS A 44 13.66 -5.50 2.09
C HIS A 44 12.24 -6.02 1.97
N TYR A 45 12.08 -7.32 1.82
CA TYR A 45 10.83 -8.01 1.96
C TYR A 45 10.87 -8.76 3.29
N VAL A 46 9.92 -8.48 4.17
CA VAL A 46 9.89 -9.07 5.51
C VAL A 46 8.51 -9.60 5.84
N GLY A 47 8.43 -10.63 6.66
CA GLY A 47 7.16 -11.25 7.01
C GLY A 47 7.21 -12.06 8.28
N ILE A 48 6.04 -12.51 8.71
CA ILE A 48 5.81 -13.36 9.88
C ILE A 48 4.99 -14.55 9.45
N CYS A 49 5.41 -15.74 9.87
CA CYS A 49 4.65 -16.98 9.71
C CYS A 49 3.87 -17.31 10.98
N ARG A 50 2.71 -17.94 10.80
CA ARG A 50 1.96 -18.60 11.85
C ARG A 50 1.89 -20.10 11.54
N ASP A 51 2.37 -20.92 12.46
CA ASP A 51 2.43 -22.38 12.29
C ASP A 51 3.08 -22.83 10.96
N GLY A 52 4.07 -22.07 10.49
CA GLY A 52 4.82 -22.35 9.25
C GLY A 52 4.27 -21.73 7.99
N GLU A 53 3.07 -21.13 8.01
CA GLU A 53 2.48 -20.45 6.87
C GLU A 53 2.60 -18.92 6.98
N MET A 54 2.82 -18.25 5.86
CA MET A 54 2.93 -16.77 5.83
C MET A 54 1.60 -16.14 6.27
N ALA A 55 1.64 -15.35 7.33
CA ALA A 55 0.48 -14.69 7.92
C ALA A 55 0.53 -13.16 7.74
N ALA A 56 1.71 -12.57 7.68
CA ALA A 56 1.91 -11.15 7.43
C ALA A 56 3.17 -10.90 6.62
N ALA A 57 3.16 -9.88 5.77
CA ALA A 57 4.36 -9.43 5.07
C ALA A 57 4.32 -7.93 4.78
N THR A 58 5.46 -7.35 4.46
CA THR A 58 5.55 -5.98 3.95
C THR A 58 6.78 -5.78 3.07
N LEU A 59 6.61 -4.96 2.04
CA LEU A 59 7.72 -4.29 1.40
C LEU A 59 8.21 -3.19 2.36
N LEU A 60 9.49 -3.21 2.72
CA LEU A 60 10.12 -2.21 3.56
C LEU A 60 11.29 -1.62 2.80
N VAL A 61 11.27 -0.32 2.58
CA VAL A 61 12.34 0.37 1.88
C VAL A 61 13.05 1.34 2.81
N SER A 62 14.35 1.56 2.59
CA SER A 62 15.09 2.48 3.42
C SER A 62 16.09 3.31 2.63
N VAL A 63 16.37 4.52 3.12
CA VAL A 63 17.35 5.43 2.55
C VAL A 63 18.15 6.10 3.65
N LYS A 64 19.44 6.34 3.39
CA LYS A 64 20.29 7.12 4.30
C LYS A 64 19.81 8.57 4.40
N LEU A 65 19.78 9.10 5.62
CA LEU A 65 19.47 10.51 5.89
C LEU A 65 20.76 11.28 6.16
N HIS A 66 21.39 11.01 7.31
CA HIS A 66 22.61 11.66 7.75
C HIS A 66 23.50 10.66 8.53
N GLY A 67 24.79 10.63 8.23
CA GLY A 67 25.71 9.66 8.84
C GLY A 67 25.28 8.23 8.58
N SER A 68 25.11 7.46 9.66
CA SER A 68 24.61 6.07 9.59
C SER A 68 23.10 5.96 9.73
N TYR A 69 22.38 7.03 10.03
CA TYR A 69 20.94 7.01 10.26
C TYR A 69 20.15 6.82 8.98
N ARG A 70 19.04 6.10 9.08
CA ARG A 70 18.17 5.73 7.96
C ARG A 70 16.71 6.08 8.24
N TYR A 71 16.03 6.43 7.17
CA TYR A 71 14.58 6.50 7.08
C TYR A 71 14.04 5.20 6.53
N PHE A 72 13.03 4.63 7.17
CA PHE A 72 12.32 3.44 6.70
C PHE A 72 10.88 3.79 6.31
N TYR A 73 10.40 3.15 5.25
CA TYR A 73 9.04 3.33 4.76
C TYR A 73 8.46 2.01 4.29
N ALA A 74 7.25 1.68 4.75
CA ALA A 74 6.47 0.55 4.27
C ALA A 74 5.28 1.07 3.44
N PRO A 75 5.44 1.22 2.10
CA PRO A 75 4.39 1.78 1.25
C PRO A 75 3.16 0.87 1.22
N ARG A 76 2.01 1.41 1.60
CA ARG A 76 0.74 0.68 1.70
C ARG A 76 0.80 -0.61 2.52
N GLY A 77 1.83 -0.74 3.36
CA GLY A 77 1.96 -1.87 4.30
C GLY A 77 1.34 -1.55 5.65
N PHE A 78 1.05 -2.52 6.47
CA PHE A 78 1.43 -3.93 6.33
C PHE A 78 0.34 -4.74 5.62
N LEU A 79 0.73 -5.85 4.97
CA LEU A 79 -0.18 -6.85 4.44
C LEU A 79 -0.43 -7.90 5.52
N LEU A 80 -1.53 -7.78 6.24
CA LEU A 80 -1.94 -8.68 7.31
C LEU A 80 -3.45 -8.54 7.58
N ASP A 81 -4.03 -9.47 8.32
CA ASP A 81 -5.37 -9.32 8.87
C ASP A 81 -5.31 -8.40 10.10
N TYR A 82 -5.82 -7.17 9.97
CA TYR A 82 -5.88 -6.20 11.05
C TYR A 82 -6.93 -6.53 12.11
N ALA A 83 -7.83 -7.50 11.88
CA ALA A 83 -8.76 -7.99 12.88
C ALA A 83 -8.12 -9.03 13.82
N ASP A 84 -6.96 -9.55 13.46
CA ASP A 84 -6.18 -10.47 14.31
C ASP A 84 -5.63 -9.73 15.53
N HIS A 85 -5.70 -10.37 16.71
CA HIS A 85 -5.31 -9.72 17.98
C HIS A 85 -3.80 -9.64 18.20
N GLU A 86 -3.01 -10.55 17.61
CA GLU A 86 -1.59 -10.69 17.89
C GLU A 86 -0.72 -10.20 16.70
N LEU A 87 -1.20 -10.45 15.49
CA LEU A 87 -0.43 -10.26 14.27
C LEU A 87 0.00 -8.81 14.03
N PRO A 88 -0.86 -7.78 14.20
CA PRO A 88 -0.45 -6.38 14.08
C PRO A 88 0.65 -6.00 15.07
N GLN A 89 0.55 -6.44 16.32
CA GLN A 89 1.55 -6.16 17.34
C GLN A 89 2.88 -6.83 17.03
N ALA A 90 2.86 -8.12 16.66
CA ALA A 90 4.06 -8.86 16.29
C ALA A 90 4.76 -8.21 15.08
N MET A 91 4.00 -7.83 14.06
CA MET A 91 4.53 -7.16 12.87
C MET A 91 5.14 -5.80 13.21
N CYS A 92 4.45 -4.99 14.01
CA CYS A 92 4.96 -3.70 14.48
C CYS A 92 6.27 -3.84 15.25
N GLN A 93 6.34 -4.79 16.20
CA GLN A 93 7.54 -5.04 16.98
C GLN A 93 8.69 -5.53 16.11
N GLY A 94 8.43 -6.50 15.23
CA GLY A 94 9.43 -7.05 14.33
C GLY A 94 10.04 -6.01 13.40
N VAL A 95 9.20 -5.20 12.74
CA VAL A 95 9.69 -4.16 11.82
C VAL A 95 10.41 -3.04 12.55
N LYS A 96 9.98 -2.67 13.77
CA LYS A 96 10.71 -1.71 14.61
C LYS A 96 12.10 -2.23 14.99
N GLN A 97 12.19 -3.47 15.42
CA GLN A 97 13.48 -4.09 15.77
C GLN A 97 14.39 -4.17 14.55
N PHE A 98 13.84 -4.63 13.40
CA PHE A 98 14.55 -4.67 12.12
C PHE A 98 15.14 -3.31 11.72
N ALA A 99 14.34 -2.24 11.84
CA ALA A 99 14.77 -0.89 11.53
C ALA A 99 15.84 -0.41 12.53
N LYS A 100 15.67 -0.67 13.84
CA LYS A 100 16.61 -0.28 14.89
C LYS A 100 18.00 -0.92 14.69
N GLU A 101 18.06 -2.19 14.34
CA GLU A 101 19.30 -2.91 14.05
C GLU A 101 20.08 -2.34 12.86
N ARG A 102 19.36 -1.60 11.99
CA ARG A 102 19.90 -0.96 10.78
C ARG A 102 20.00 0.57 10.90
N ASN A 103 20.13 1.08 12.13
CA ASN A 103 20.20 2.53 12.45
C ASN A 103 18.99 3.33 11.95
N GLY A 104 17.79 2.74 11.97
CA GLY A 104 16.56 3.43 11.64
C GLY A 104 16.25 4.55 12.64
N LEU A 105 16.13 5.78 12.13
CA LEU A 105 15.76 6.95 12.93
C LEU A 105 14.25 6.98 13.14
N TYR A 106 13.49 6.73 12.09
CA TYR A 106 12.05 6.53 12.15
C TYR A 106 11.53 5.67 10.99
N LEU A 107 10.34 5.11 11.21
CA LEU A 107 9.62 4.27 10.28
C LEU A 107 8.27 4.90 9.97
N LYS A 108 7.97 5.09 8.70
CA LYS A 108 6.66 5.50 8.20
C LYS A 108 5.90 4.31 7.66
N ILE A 109 4.60 4.25 7.95
CA ILE A 109 3.65 3.32 7.33
C ILE A 109 2.42 4.10 6.84
N ASP A 110 1.75 3.62 5.81
CA ASP A 110 0.48 4.16 5.32
C ASP A 110 -0.44 3.03 4.84
N PRO A 111 -0.97 2.21 5.77
CA PRO A 111 -1.76 1.03 5.44
C PRO A 111 -2.88 1.30 4.44
N TYR A 112 -3.07 0.37 3.48
CA TYR A 112 -4.13 0.44 2.49
C TYR A 112 -5.42 -0.16 3.05
N VAL A 113 -5.94 0.47 4.09
CA VAL A 113 -7.16 0.05 4.78
C VAL A 113 -8.21 1.11 4.65
N THR A 114 -9.43 0.71 4.29
CA THR A 114 -10.58 1.64 4.28
C THR A 114 -10.87 2.07 5.71
N TYR A 115 -10.91 3.38 5.96
CA TYR A 115 -11.06 3.90 7.32
C TYR A 115 -12.52 3.94 7.79
N GLN A 116 -13.39 4.58 6.99
CA GLN A 116 -14.77 4.85 7.40
C GLN A 116 -15.66 4.99 6.17
N GLU A 117 -16.92 4.60 6.31
CA GLU A 117 -17.92 4.76 5.26
C GLU A 117 -18.48 6.18 5.24
N HIS A 118 -18.61 6.74 4.03
CA HIS A 118 -19.22 8.03 3.77
C HIS A 118 -20.28 7.91 2.67
N ASP A 119 -21.30 8.72 2.75
CA ASP A 119 -22.28 8.85 1.69
C ASP A 119 -21.76 9.69 0.50
N GLN A 120 -22.61 9.87 -0.52
CA GLN A 120 -22.25 10.65 -1.71
C GLN A 120 -21.99 12.14 -1.44
N ASP A 121 -22.46 12.67 -0.31
CA ASP A 121 -22.23 14.04 0.13
C ASP A 121 -20.98 14.17 1.01
N GLY A 122 -20.29 13.03 1.27
CA GLY A 122 -19.11 12.98 2.12
C GLY A 122 -19.40 12.98 3.61
N LYS A 123 -20.66 12.77 4.02
CA LYS A 123 -21.04 12.63 5.43
C LYS A 123 -20.82 11.20 5.89
N VAL A 124 -20.44 11.05 7.15
CA VAL A 124 -20.29 9.72 7.76
C VAL A 124 -21.65 9.01 7.79
N VAL A 125 -21.66 7.76 7.33
CA VAL A 125 -22.84 6.89 7.45
C VAL A 125 -22.94 6.40 8.89
N GLU A 126 -24.05 6.65 9.59
CA GLU A 126 -24.21 6.42 11.03
C GLU A 126 -24.00 4.95 11.42
N ASP A 127 -24.58 4.02 10.64
CA ASP A 127 -24.43 2.57 10.82
C ASP A 127 -23.37 1.95 9.88
N GLY A 128 -22.55 2.78 9.24
CA GLY A 128 -21.48 2.37 8.35
C GLY A 128 -20.26 1.81 9.10
N PHE A 129 -19.40 1.10 8.39
CA PHE A 129 -18.19 0.58 9.02
C PHE A 129 -17.25 1.72 9.44
N CYS A 130 -16.53 1.50 10.56
CA CYS A 130 -15.48 2.38 11.05
C CYS A 130 -14.30 1.54 11.56
N ASN A 131 -13.13 1.72 10.96
CA ASN A 131 -11.91 1.03 11.32
C ASN A 131 -10.99 1.88 12.24
N GLN A 132 -11.58 2.73 13.09
CA GLN A 132 -10.83 3.50 14.09
C GLN A 132 -9.95 2.60 14.97
N LYS A 133 -10.44 1.42 15.31
CA LYS A 133 -9.67 0.43 16.09
C LYS A 133 -8.30 0.11 15.47
N ILE A 134 -8.18 0.04 14.15
CA ILE A 134 -6.88 -0.22 13.49
C ILE A 134 -5.90 0.94 13.77
N VAL A 135 -6.39 2.18 13.75
CA VAL A 135 -5.57 3.35 14.10
C VAL A 135 -5.13 3.28 15.55
N ASP A 136 -6.05 2.96 16.47
CA ASP A 136 -5.78 2.85 17.91
C ASP A 136 -4.77 1.73 18.20
N ASP A 137 -4.91 0.57 17.56
CA ASP A 137 -3.99 -0.56 17.69
C ASP A 137 -2.57 -0.19 17.18
N LEU A 138 -2.46 0.48 16.04
CA LEU A 138 -1.17 0.97 15.54
C LEU A 138 -0.56 2.03 16.47
N GLN A 139 -1.38 2.91 17.05
CA GLN A 139 -0.92 3.88 18.05
C GLN A 139 -0.44 3.18 19.32
N SER A 140 -1.11 2.13 19.79
CA SER A 140 -0.67 1.32 20.92
C SER A 140 0.68 0.66 20.67
N CYS A 141 0.98 0.32 19.41
CA CYS A 141 2.29 -0.12 18.95
C CYS A 141 3.33 1.00 18.92
N GLY A 142 2.97 2.26 19.25
CA GLY A 142 3.85 3.43 19.31
C GLY A 142 4.05 4.13 17.96
N PHE A 143 3.15 3.95 16.99
CA PHE A 143 3.06 4.83 15.83
C PHE A 143 2.30 6.10 16.19
N ALA A 144 2.73 7.25 15.66
CA ALA A 144 2.00 8.51 15.79
C ALA A 144 1.13 8.69 14.54
N HIS A 145 -0.20 8.73 14.70
CA HIS A 145 -1.09 9.04 13.60
C HIS A 145 -0.97 10.54 13.24
N GLN A 146 -0.61 10.83 11.98
CA GLN A 146 -0.36 12.21 11.51
C GLN A 146 -1.63 12.99 11.15
N GLY A 147 -2.79 12.45 11.47
CA GLY A 147 -4.07 13.01 11.05
C GLY A 147 -4.42 12.65 9.60
N PHE A 148 -5.59 13.11 9.18
CA PHE A 148 -6.06 12.92 7.82
C PHE A 148 -5.82 14.20 7.01
N THR A 149 -5.04 14.09 5.93
CA THR A 149 -4.78 15.20 5.02
C THR A 149 -6.05 15.64 4.31
N ARG A 150 -6.19 16.95 4.10
CA ARG A 150 -7.21 17.56 3.23
C ARG A 150 -6.51 18.03 1.96
N GLY A 151 -7.04 17.61 0.80
CA GLY A 151 -6.44 17.94 -0.49
C GLY A 151 -5.16 17.15 -0.80
N TYR A 152 -4.33 17.71 -1.67
CA TYR A 152 -3.10 17.08 -2.14
C TYR A 152 -1.94 17.36 -1.18
N ASP A 153 -1.22 16.32 -0.81
CA ASP A 153 -0.02 16.40 0.01
C ASP A 153 1.08 15.54 -0.62
N MET A 154 2.21 16.15 -0.94
CA MET A 154 3.36 15.43 -1.52
C MET A 154 4.04 14.47 -0.55
N ALA A 155 3.88 14.67 0.75
CA ALA A 155 4.52 13.83 1.78
C ALA A 155 3.72 12.55 2.08
N ASN A 156 2.44 12.51 1.70
CA ASN A 156 1.54 11.41 2.00
C ASN A 156 0.84 10.87 0.76
N GLN A 157 0.48 9.59 0.79
CA GLN A 157 -0.35 9.00 -0.25
C GLN A 157 -1.77 9.57 -0.20
N CYS A 158 -2.45 9.57 -1.35
CA CYS A 158 -3.82 10.05 -1.44
C CYS A 158 -4.73 9.33 -0.45
N ARG A 159 -5.47 10.11 0.35
CA ARG A 159 -6.51 9.60 1.25
C ARG A 159 -7.73 9.11 0.48
N TRP A 160 -8.14 9.85 -0.55
CA TRP A 160 -9.30 9.54 -1.37
C TRP A 160 -8.82 9.07 -2.74
N MET A 161 -9.42 8.00 -3.22
CA MET A 161 -9.13 7.43 -4.53
C MET A 161 -10.43 7.03 -5.22
N SER A 162 -10.51 7.33 -6.51
CA SER A 162 -11.55 6.75 -7.37
C SER A 162 -11.07 5.39 -7.87
N VAL A 163 -11.91 4.37 -7.71
CA VAL A 163 -11.61 3.01 -8.14
C VAL A 163 -12.57 2.60 -9.25
N LEU A 164 -12.02 2.18 -10.38
CA LEU A 164 -12.77 1.55 -11.46
C LEU A 164 -12.55 0.03 -11.39
N ASP A 165 -13.59 -0.70 -11.02
CA ASP A 165 -13.53 -2.15 -11.00
C ASP A 165 -13.68 -2.71 -12.43
N LEU A 166 -12.62 -3.35 -12.91
CA LEU A 166 -12.55 -3.94 -14.25
C LEU A 166 -12.95 -5.43 -14.30
N ARG A 167 -13.13 -6.08 -13.15
CA ARG A 167 -13.38 -7.52 -13.07
C ARG A 167 -14.72 -7.86 -13.72
N ASN A 168 -14.71 -8.88 -14.60
CA ASN A 168 -15.90 -9.38 -15.28
C ASN A 168 -16.69 -8.32 -16.08
N LYS A 169 -15.98 -7.31 -16.63
CA LYS A 169 -16.56 -6.28 -17.47
C LYS A 169 -15.82 -6.20 -18.79
N ASP A 170 -16.58 -6.22 -19.87
CA ASP A 170 -16.06 -5.94 -21.20
C ASP A 170 -15.90 -4.42 -21.45
N GLU A 171 -15.25 -4.09 -22.54
CA GLU A 171 -14.95 -2.72 -22.92
C GLU A 171 -16.23 -1.87 -23.13
N GLU A 172 -17.26 -2.45 -23.75
CA GLU A 172 -18.54 -1.76 -24.01
C GLU A 172 -19.25 -1.45 -22.68
N THR A 173 -19.31 -2.41 -21.75
CA THR A 173 -19.89 -2.22 -20.43
C THR A 173 -19.18 -1.12 -19.65
N LEU A 174 -17.84 -1.08 -19.71
CA LEU A 174 -17.06 -0.02 -19.08
C LEU A 174 -17.32 1.34 -19.74
N PHE A 175 -17.33 1.38 -21.08
CA PHE A 175 -17.58 2.62 -21.82
C PHE A 175 -18.96 3.22 -21.49
N GLN A 176 -20.00 2.40 -21.39
CA GLN A 176 -21.35 2.88 -21.06
C GLN A 176 -21.47 3.44 -19.63
N ARG A 177 -20.62 2.98 -18.71
CA ARG A 177 -20.59 3.45 -17.33
C ARG A 177 -19.86 4.79 -17.14
N PHE A 178 -19.06 5.22 -18.10
CA PHE A 178 -18.41 6.52 -18.03
C PHE A 178 -19.45 7.65 -18.15
N ASP A 179 -19.15 8.76 -17.53
CA ASP A 179 -19.92 9.99 -17.73
C ASP A 179 -19.88 10.48 -19.18
N ALA A 180 -20.80 11.37 -19.52
CA ALA A 180 -20.93 11.86 -20.88
C ALA A 180 -19.66 12.56 -21.39
N GLN A 181 -18.95 13.27 -20.53
CA GLN A 181 -17.72 14.00 -20.89
C GLN A 181 -16.59 13.03 -21.21
N THR A 182 -16.41 11.99 -20.40
CA THR A 182 -15.41 10.95 -20.64
C THR A 182 -15.69 10.22 -21.95
N ARG A 183 -16.94 9.79 -22.20
CA ARG A 183 -17.31 9.15 -23.47
C ARG A 183 -17.06 10.06 -24.66
N TRP A 184 -17.36 11.35 -24.53
CA TRP A 184 -17.09 12.34 -25.59
C TRP A 184 -15.59 12.47 -25.85
N ALA A 185 -14.75 12.55 -24.81
CA ALA A 185 -13.31 12.64 -24.93
C ALA A 185 -12.71 11.42 -25.65
N ILE A 186 -13.15 10.21 -25.32
CA ILE A 186 -12.73 8.96 -25.96
C ILE A 186 -13.10 9.01 -27.46
N ARG A 187 -14.35 9.33 -27.79
CA ARG A 187 -14.80 9.43 -29.19
C ARG A 187 -14.04 10.50 -29.98
N ARG A 188 -13.69 11.61 -29.33
CA ARG A 188 -12.87 12.66 -29.95
C ARG A 188 -11.46 12.18 -30.25
N ALA A 189 -10.85 11.46 -29.30
CA ALA A 189 -9.51 10.87 -29.49
C ALA A 189 -9.51 9.87 -30.67
N GLN A 190 -10.52 9.01 -30.74
CA GLN A 190 -10.70 8.05 -31.85
C GLN A 190 -10.85 8.76 -33.21
N ARG A 191 -11.71 9.80 -33.28
CA ARG A 191 -11.89 10.59 -34.51
C ARG A 191 -10.61 11.31 -34.94
N ASN A 192 -9.82 11.77 -34.00
CA ASN A 192 -8.53 12.41 -34.28
C ASN A 192 -7.41 11.39 -34.52
N GLN A 193 -7.72 10.10 -34.60
CA GLN A 193 -6.76 9.02 -34.86
C GLN A 193 -5.55 9.04 -33.92
N ILE A 194 -5.77 9.40 -32.65
CA ILE A 194 -4.71 9.39 -31.64
C ILE A 194 -4.27 7.95 -31.44
N LYS A 195 -2.98 7.70 -31.64
CA LYS A 195 -2.38 6.37 -31.47
C LYS A 195 -1.64 6.30 -30.16
N LEU A 196 -1.91 5.24 -29.40
CA LEU A 196 -1.13 4.85 -28.24
C LEU A 196 -0.01 3.91 -28.68
N THR A 197 1.23 4.24 -28.30
CA THR A 197 2.40 3.40 -28.57
C THR A 197 3.07 3.06 -27.26
N GLN A 198 3.31 1.79 -27.03
CA GLN A 198 4.14 1.34 -25.91
C GLN A 198 5.60 1.62 -26.27
N ALA A 199 6.28 2.39 -25.42
CA ALA A 199 7.70 2.70 -25.57
C ALA A 199 8.49 2.09 -24.42
N GLY A 200 9.71 1.62 -24.71
CA GLY A 200 10.66 1.25 -23.67
C GLY A 200 11.30 2.48 -23.01
N PRO A 201 12.04 2.27 -21.91
CA PRO A 201 12.67 3.36 -21.14
C PRO A 201 13.69 4.19 -21.96
N GLU A 202 14.18 3.64 -23.07
CA GLU A 202 15.09 4.31 -24.01
C GLU A 202 14.42 5.44 -24.84
N LYS A 203 13.09 5.55 -24.79
CA LYS A 203 12.31 6.58 -25.51
C LYS A 203 11.74 7.65 -24.57
N LEU A 204 12.11 7.60 -23.29
CA LEU A 204 11.81 8.61 -22.28
C LEU A 204 13.01 9.51 -22.09
#